data_fb920526ac7ecb70393cb89be7b89b08
#
_entry.id   fb920526ac7ecb70393cb89be7b89b08
#
_cell.length_a   1.000
_cell.length_b   1.000
_cell.length_c   1.000
_cell.angle_alpha   90.00
_cell.angle_beta   90.00
_cell.angle_gamma   90.00
#
_symmetry.space_group_name_H-M   'P 1'
#
loop_
_entity.id
_entity.type
_entity.pdbx_description
1 polymer ?
#
loop_
_entity_poly.entity_id
_entity_poly.type
_entity_poly.pdbx_seq_one_letter_code
_entity_poly.pdbx_strand_id
1 'polypeptide(L)'
;MNDSLNLRVDRRHRGTHSTVCKCPCPEYIRPVYYKQLAGEHGRALRNLQYRDKTTGKMVLRRRVSADPIFTFLRALNGRKRQLSRTRQDLLDALYVLFINKVDLATSIVTTNLSMMAEELSPRDSDGKVIRDKAMTVHRISRLVKDLIDWGFLEAPESEWDAVNGCRFPKHVILTEMSWRLTGVDMDKLRVQQEMRQQAVAAGILAPGEDISDGSLRRRWYENMRVQTLIKRRSRAIEEKMKRKLQELPFDERKRQVSERMFRTLKDNILDYTPAEFEKLVWKQLYQMELVYLDPPTSHRPH
;
A
#
# COMPACT_ATOMS: atom_id res chain seq x y z
N MET A 1 -40.32 30.70 28.58
CA MET A 1 -40.10 29.26 28.61
C MET A 1 -39.19 28.91 27.45
N ASN A 2 -37.88 28.88 27.72
CA ASN A 2 -36.85 28.54 26.72
C ASN A 2 -36.34 27.15 27.05
N ASP A 3 -36.86 26.15 26.35
CA ASP A 3 -36.28 24.81 26.37
C ASP A 3 -35.06 24.78 25.45
N SER A 4 -33.91 25.03 26.01
CA SER A 4 -32.62 24.75 25.39
C SER A 4 -32.42 23.24 25.40
N LEU A 5 -32.67 22.60 24.24
CA LEU A 5 -32.30 21.25 23.96
C LEU A 5 -30.79 21.07 24.13
N ASN A 6 -30.37 20.64 25.29
CA ASN A 6 -29.04 20.13 25.56
C ASN A 6 -28.84 18.84 24.78
N LEU A 7 -28.37 18.94 23.54
CA LEU A 7 -27.76 17.83 22.80
C LEU A 7 -26.51 17.42 23.58
N ARG A 8 -26.65 16.52 24.55
CA ARG A 8 -25.53 15.80 25.12
C ARG A 8 -24.87 15.01 24.00
N VAL A 9 -23.80 15.55 23.48
CA VAL A 9 -22.85 14.76 22.67
C VAL A 9 -22.35 13.63 23.58
N ASP A 10 -22.85 12.43 23.34
CA ASP A 10 -22.42 11.21 24.04
C ASP A 10 -20.91 11.07 23.83
N ARG A 11 -20.12 11.59 24.77
CA ARG A 11 -18.69 11.31 24.85
C ARG A 11 -18.56 9.82 25.12
N ARG A 12 -18.28 9.06 24.06
CA ARG A 12 -18.02 7.63 24.21
C ARG A 12 -16.97 7.43 25.30
N HIS A 13 -17.37 6.83 26.41
CA HIS A 13 -16.48 6.52 27.52
C HIS A 13 -15.35 5.60 27.03
N ARG A 14 -14.14 5.79 27.58
CA ARG A 14 -13.03 4.85 27.39
C ARG A 14 -13.54 3.44 27.79
N GLY A 15 -13.71 2.54 26.82
CA GLY A 15 -14.27 1.20 27.03
C GLY A 15 -15.45 0.83 26.12
N THR A 16 -16.13 1.79 25.50
CA THR A 16 -17.21 1.55 24.52
C THR A 16 -16.70 1.36 23.09
N HIS A 17 -15.37 1.22 22.89
CA HIS A 17 -14.82 0.89 21.59
C HIS A 17 -15.23 -0.54 21.23
N SER A 18 -15.80 -0.69 20.04
CA SER A 18 -16.09 -2.00 19.49
C SER A 18 -14.83 -2.87 19.54
N THR A 19 -14.86 -3.95 20.30
CA THR A 19 -13.79 -4.97 20.35
C THR A 19 -13.82 -5.85 19.10
N VAL A 20 -14.85 -5.72 18.27
CA VAL A 20 -15.03 -6.48 17.04
C VAL A 20 -13.95 -6.08 16.03
N CYS A 21 -13.18 -7.05 15.61
CA CYS A 21 -12.17 -6.88 14.58
C CYS A 21 -12.83 -6.65 13.21
N LYS A 22 -12.65 -5.47 12.61
CA LYS A 22 -13.28 -5.13 11.33
C LYS A 22 -12.85 -6.04 10.17
N CYS A 23 -11.62 -6.55 10.18
CA CYS A 23 -11.08 -7.48 9.19
C CYS A 23 -10.48 -8.70 9.93
N PRO A 24 -11.29 -9.69 10.35
CA PRO A 24 -10.81 -10.81 11.16
C PRO A 24 -9.89 -11.76 10.36
N CYS A 25 -10.22 -12.00 9.10
CA CYS A 25 -9.52 -12.92 8.21
C CYS A 25 -8.96 -12.15 6.99
N PRO A 26 -7.86 -11.40 7.16
CA PRO A 26 -7.24 -10.71 6.04
C PRO A 26 -6.63 -11.72 5.07
N GLU A 27 -6.73 -11.42 3.78
CA GLU A 27 -6.16 -12.24 2.71
C GLU A 27 -5.47 -11.33 1.70
N TYR A 28 -4.29 -11.75 1.23
CA TYR A 28 -3.64 -11.09 0.13
C TYR A 28 -3.92 -11.86 -1.16
N ILE A 29 -4.61 -11.24 -2.09
CA ILE A 29 -4.89 -11.78 -3.42
C ILE A 29 -3.92 -11.16 -4.42
N ARG A 30 -3.01 -12.00 -4.93
CA ARG A 30 -2.07 -11.55 -5.95
C ARG A 30 -2.79 -11.23 -7.26
N PRO A 31 -2.60 -10.04 -7.85
CA PRO A 31 -3.17 -9.72 -9.17
C PRO A 31 -2.69 -10.69 -10.26
N VAL A 32 -3.60 -11.10 -11.14
CA VAL A 32 -3.34 -12.11 -12.20
C VAL A 32 -2.26 -11.64 -13.18
N TYR A 33 -2.18 -10.33 -13.43
CA TYR A 33 -1.20 -9.73 -14.35
C TYR A 33 0.23 -9.64 -13.80
N TYR A 34 0.46 -10.02 -12.54
CA TYR A 34 1.82 -10.04 -12.00
C TYR A 34 2.62 -11.20 -12.58
N LYS A 35 3.84 -10.91 -13.06
CA LYS A 35 4.77 -11.94 -13.56
C LYS A 35 5.05 -12.97 -12.46
N GLN A 36 5.14 -14.21 -12.83
CA GLN A 36 5.50 -15.28 -11.90
C GLN A 36 6.88 -15.00 -11.29
N LEU A 37 7.00 -15.25 -9.98
CA LEU A 37 8.28 -15.17 -9.30
C LEU A 37 9.11 -16.41 -9.64
N ALA A 38 10.39 -16.22 -9.96
CA ALA A 38 11.28 -17.29 -10.35
C ALA A 38 12.17 -17.78 -9.19
N GLY A 39 12.76 -18.96 -9.34
CA GLY A 39 13.75 -19.52 -8.41
C GLY A 39 13.24 -19.71 -6.99
N GLU A 40 14.11 -19.44 -6.01
CA GLU A 40 13.78 -19.55 -4.57
C GLU A 40 12.75 -18.51 -4.13
N HIS A 41 12.76 -17.32 -4.73
CA HIS A 41 11.71 -16.33 -4.50
C HIS A 41 10.31 -16.87 -4.84
N GLY A 42 10.19 -17.52 -6.00
CA GLY A 42 8.95 -18.18 -6.41
C GLY A 42 8.62 -19.42 -5.55
N ARG A 43 9.64 -20.14 -5.08
CA ARG A 43 9.49 -21.27 -4.15
C ARG A 43 8.94 -20.79 -2.80
N ALA A 44 9.45 -19.67 -2.25
CA ALA A 44 8.92 -19.06 -1.03
C ALA A 44 7.40 -18.85 -1.10
N LEU A 45 6.93 -18.29 -2.21
CA LEU A 45 5.49 -18.07 -2.41
C LEU A 45 4.71 -19.38 -2.50
N ARG A 46 5.20 -20.37 -3.27
CA ARG A 46 4.56 -21.69 -3.40
C ARG A 46 4.53 -22.47 -2.08
N ASN A 47 5.51 -22.25 -1.21
CA ASN A 47 5.52 -22.85 0.12
C ASN A 47 4.47 -22.23 1.04
N LEU A 48 4.21 -20.93 0.91
CA LEU A 48 3.22 -20.21 1.72
C LEU A 48 1.79 -20.46 1.26
N GLN A 49 1.55 -20.48 -0.06
CA GLN A 49 0.21 -20.61 -0.62
C GLN A 49 0.19 -21.41 -1.92
N TYR A 50 -0.96 -22.00 -2.21
CA TYR A 50 -1.21 -22.67 -3.48
C TYR A 50 -2.63 -22.36 -3.96
N ARG A 51 -2.85 -22.55 -5.26
CA ARG A 51 -4.18 -22.44 -5.85
C ARG A 51 -4.88 -23.79 -5.73
N ASP A 52 -5.99 -23.84 -5.02
CA ASP A 52 -6.83 -25.03 -4.95
C ASP A 52 -7.47 -25.28 -6.33
N LYS A 53 -7.27 -26.47 -6.84
CA LYS A 53 -7.77 -26.89 -8.17
C LYS A 53 -9.30 -26.97 -8.23
N THR A 54 -9.93 -27.26 -7.09
CA THR A 54 -11.39 -27.46 -7.00
C THR A 54 -12.12 -26.13 -6.91
N THR A 55 -11.65 -25.23 -6.06
CA THR A 55 -12.33 -23.95 -5.79
C THR A 55 -11.74 -22.79 -6.58
N GLY A 56 -10.56 -22.97 -7.19
CA GLY A 56 -9.81 -21.92 -7.85
C GLY A 56 -9.25 -20.82 -6.92
N LYS A 57 -9.49 -20.93 -5.62
CA LYS A 57 -9.07 -19.95 -4.61
C LYS A 57 -7.62 -20.21 -4.18
N MET A 58 -6.96 -19.13 -3.71
CA MET A 58 -5.66 -19.25 -3.05
C MET A 58 -5.85 -19.73 -1.63
N VAL A 59 -5.11 -20.76 -1.23
CA VAL A 59 -5.17 -21.37 0.10
C VAL A 59 -3.78 -21.36 0.72
N LEU A 60 -3.68 -21.03 2.00
CA LEU A 60 -2.44 -21.10 2.74
C LEU A 60 -2.00 -22.56 2.90
N ARG A 61 -0.80 -22.87 2.41
CA ARG A 61 -0.16 -24.19 2.60
C ARG A 61 0.58 -24.26 3.93
N ARG A 62 1.32 -23.20 4.28
CA ARG A 62 2.12 -23.09 5.50
C ARG A 62 1.71 -21.84 6.25
N ARG A 63 1.48 -21.99 7.53
CA ARG A 63 1.23 -20.88 8.45
C ARG A 63 2.52 -20.48 9.13
N VAL A 64 3.01 -19.30 8.85
CA VAL A 64 4.18 -18.73 9.52
C VAL A 64 3.92 -18.55 11.02
N SER A 65 2.67 -18.22 11.38
CA SER A 65 2.25 -18.07 12.77
C SER A 65 2.37 -19.34 13.61
N ALA A 66 2.40 -20.52 12.98
CA ALA A 66 2.55 -21.83 13.61
C ALA A 66 3.97 -22.41 13.48
N ASP A 67 4.88 -21.70 12.83
CA ASP A 67 6.26 -22.17 12.62
C ASP A 67 7.01 -22.27 13.95
N PRO A 68 7.75 -23.39 14.21
CA PRO A 68 8.50 -23.56 15.45
C PRO A 68 9.54 -22.47 15.69
N ILE A 69 10.28 -22.03 14.65
CA ILE A 69 11.28 -20.97 14.74
C ILE A 69 10.60 -19.65 15.13
N PHE A 70 9.47 -19.33 14.51
CA PHE A 70 8.69 -18.14 14.85
C PHE A 70 8.24 -18.19 16.32
N THR A 71 7.70 -19.33 16.75
CA THR A 71 7.20 -19.51 18.12
C THR A 71 8.32 -19.42 19.16
N PHE A 72 9.48 -20.00 18.86
CA PHE A 72 10.66 -19.97 19.72
C PHE A 72 11.21 -18.53 19.86
N LEU A 73 11.48 -17.85 18.76
CA LEU A 73 12.03 -16.48 18.79
C LEU A 73 11.07 -15.48 19.45
N ARG A 74 9.78 -15.61 19.19
CA ARG A 74 8.76 -14.81 19.87
C ARG A 74 8.80 -15.02 21.39
N ALA A 75 8.95 -16.27 21.84
CA ALA A 75 9.00 -16.59 23.26
C ALA A 75 10.31 -16.10 23.91
N LEU A 76 11.43 -16.23 23.19
CA LEU A 76 12.75 -15.76 23.63
C LEU A 76 12.75 -14.23 23.84
N ASN A 77 12.06 -13.50 22.96
CA ASN A 77 11.89 -12.03 23.06
C ASN A 77 10.74 -11.61 24.00
N GLY A 78 10.45 -12.42 25.01
CA GLY A 78 9.57 -12.06 26.15
C GLY A 78 8.08 -12.34 25.93
N ARG A 79 7.62 -12.71 24.72
CA ARG A 79 6.21 -12.99 24.50
C ARG A 79 5.91 -14.51 24.53
N LYS A 80 5.71 -15.05 25.70
CA LYS A 80 5.37 -16.49 25.90
C LYS A 80 3.96 -16.85 25.39
N ARG A 81 2.97 -15.95 25.58
CA ARG A 81 1.59 -16.18 25.15
C ARG A 81 1.46 -16.18 23.64
N GLN A 82 0.69 -17.11 23.09
CA GLN A 82 0.38 -17.15 21.65
C GLN A 82 -0.34 -15.88 21.17
N LEU A 83 -0.18 -15.58 19.87
CA LEU A 83 -0.96 -14.55 19.22
C LEU A 83 -2.45 -14.95 19.18
N SER A 84 -3.36 -13.98 19.28
CA SER A 84 -4.78 -14.23 19.03
C SER A 84 -4.98 -14.70 17.59
N ARG A 85 -6.04 -15.45 17.32
CA ARG A 85 -6.33 -16.00 15.99
C ARG A 85 -6.31 -14.93 14.90
N THR A 86 -7.01 -13.81 15.11
CA THR A 86 -7.03 -12.68 14.16
C THR A 86 -5.66 -12.07 13.89
N ARG A 87 -4.74 -12.17 14.84
CA ARG A 87 -3.37 -11.68 14.70
C ARG A 87 -2.46 -12.71 14.01
N GLN A 88 -2.72 -14.01 14.20
CA GLN A 88 -2.08 -15.08 13.44
C GLN A 88 -2.47 -15.01 11.97
N ASP A 89 -3.76 -14.85 11.66
CA ASP A 89 -4.26 -14.73 10.30
C ASP A 89 -3.70 -13.48 9.61
N LEU A 90 -3.55 -12.36 10.32
CA LEU A 90 -2.87 -11.16 9.81
C LEU A 90 -1.39 -11.41 9.51
N LEU A 91 -0.68 -12.11 10.39
CA LEU A 91 0.73 -12.46 10.19
C LEU A 91 0.91 -13.31 8.94
N ASP A 92 0.10 -14.36 8.80
CA ASP A 92 0.17 -15.26 7.65
C ASP A 92 -0.12 -14.54 6.33
N ALA A 93 -1.13 -13.66 6.31
CA ALA A 93 -1.45 -12.84 5.14
C ALA A 93 -0.33 -11.81 4.81
N LEU A 94 0.27 -11.19 5.83
CA LEU A 94 1.39 -10.27 5.65
C LEU A 94 2.61 -10.96 5.04
N TYR A 95 2.94 -12.17 5.45
CA TYR A 95 4.08 -12.89 4.87
C TYR A 95 3.86 -13.20 3.38
N VAL A 96 2.65 -13.57 2.99
CA VAL A 96 2.31 -13.72 1.57
C VAL A 96 2.49 -12.40 0.82
N LEU A 97 2.03 -11.29 1.38
CA LEU A 97 2.21 -9.95 0.81
C LEU A 97 3.70 -9.57 0.74
N PHE A 98 4.47 -9.78 1.80
CA PHE A 98 5.90 -9.49 1.83
C PHE A 98 6.63 -10.19 0.71
N ILE A 99 6.46 -11.51 0.56
CA ILE A 99 7.11 -12.28 -0.48
C ILE A 99 6.68 -11.83 -1.89
N ASN A 100 5.44 -11.39 -2.07
CA ASN A 100 5.00 -10.85 -3.36
C ASN A 100 5.57 -9.47 -3.70
N LYS A 101 5.91 -8.66 -2.68
CA LYS A 101 6.29 -7.26 -2.84
C LYS A 101 7.75 -6.97 -2.48
N VAL A 102 8.50 -7.96 -2.06
CA VAL A 102 9.92 -7.77 -1.74
C VAL A 102 10.73 -7.62 -3.02
N ASP A 103 11.61 -6.62 -3.03
CA ASP A 103 12.69 -6.54 -4.00
C ASP A 103 13.84 -7.45 -3.56
N LEU A 104 14.20 -8.39 -4.42
CA LEU A 104 15.15 -9.45 -4.07
C LEU A 104 16.57 -8.91 -3.85
N ALA A 105 16.95 -7.85 -4.57
CA ALA A 105 18.29 -7.27 -4.48
C ALA A 105 18.53 -6.58 -3.13
N THR A 106 17.51 -5.91 -2.59
CA THR A 106 17.63 -5.09 -1.37
C THR A 106 16.95 -5.73 -0.16
N SER A 107 16.14 -6.77 -0.36
CA SER A 107 15.22 -7.35 0.63
C SER A 107 14.19 -6.35 1.19
N ILE A 108 14.00 -5.20 0.55
CA ILE A 108 13.01 -4.20 0.94
C ILE A 108 11.64 -4.59 0.39
N VAL A 109 10.61 -4.54 1.23
CA VAL A 109 9.21 -4.65 0.79
C VAL A 109 8.80 -3.31 0.18
N THR A 110 8.51 -3.31 -1.11
CA THR A 110 8.27 -2.08 -1.91
C THR A 110 6.98 -1.35 -1.54
N THR A 111 6.07 -2.00 -0.81
CA THR A 111 4.85 -1.40 -0.28
C THR A 111 5.06 -0.86 1.13
N ASN A 112 4.52 0.33 1.41
CA ASN A 112 4.52 0.90 2.76
C ASN A 112 3.33 0.38 3.59
N LEU A 113 3.32 0.66 4.91
CA LEU A 113 2.30 0.15 5.83
C LEU A 113 0.86 0.54 5.45
N SER A 114 0.66 1.73 4.89
CA SER A 114 -0.68 2.17 4.45
C SER A 114 -1.16 1.40 3.23
N MET A 115 -0.27 1.18 2.25
CA MET A 115 -0.56 0.35 1.08
C MET A 115 -0.80 -1.12 1.48
N MET A 116 -0.04 -1.65 2.46
CA MET A 116 -0.28 -3.00 2.98
C MET A 116 -1.68 -3.13 3.59
N ALA A 117 -2.14 -2.10 4.32
CA ALA A 117 -3.48 -2.08 4.88
C ALA A 117 -4.55 -2.08 3.79
N GLU A 118 -4.35 -1.33 2.72
CA GLU A 118 -5.25 -1.28 1.59
C GLU A 118 -5.29 -2.62 0.83
N GLU A 119 -4.13 -3.23 0.57
CA GLU A 119 -4.03 -4.51 -0.15
C GLU A 119 -4.61 -5.69 0.63
N LEU A 120 -4.58 -5.66 1.97
CA LEU A 120 -5.17 -6.67 2.85
C LEU A 120 -6.64 -6.40 3.20
N SER A 121 -7.20 -5.28 2.75
CA SER A 121 -8.59 -4.94 2.98
C SER A 121 -9.50 -5.67 2.00
N PRO A 122 -10.67 -6.17 2.43
CA PRO A 122 -11.63 -6.77 1.54
C PRO A 122 -12.15 -5.74 0.52
N ARG A 123 -12.39 -6.21 -0.69
CA ARG A 123 -12.87 -5.40 -1.82
C ARG A 123 -14.27 -5.86 -2.22
N ASP A 124 -15.04 -4.92 -2.75
CA ASP A 124 -16.34 -5.20 -3.37
C ASP A 124 -16.17 -5.73 -4.82
N SER A 125 -17.29 -5.97 -5.50
CA SER A 125 -17.31 -6.40 -6.90
C SER A 125 -16.62 -5.44 -7.86
N ASP A 126 -16.59 -4.15 -7.52
CA ASP A 126 -15.97 -3.08 -8.31
C ASP A 126 -14.48 -2.90 -8.00
N GLY A 127 -13.93 -3.73 -7.11
CA GLY A 127 -12.53 -3.67 -6.68
C GLY A 127 -12.23 -2.56 -5.66
N LYS A 128 -13.25 -1.86 -5.13
CA LYS A 128 -13.09 -0.81 -4.12
C LYS A 128 -13.03 -1.42 -2.72
N VAL A 129 -12.23 -0.80 -1.85
CA VAL A 129 -12.11 -1.24 -0.46
C VAL A 129 -13.40 -0.97 0.31
N ILE A 130 -13.93 -2.00 0.97
CA ILE A 130 -15.11 -1.91 1.85
C ILE A 130 -14.69 -1.21 3.14
N ARG A 131 -15.01 0.08 3.29
CA ARG A 131 -14.53 0.94 4.39
C ARG A 131 -14.83 0.39 5.79
N ASP A 132 -16.02 -0.15 6.00
CA ASP A 132 -16.43 -0.68 7.31
C ASP A 132 -15.69 -1.96 7.71
N LYS A 133 -15.13 -2.67 6.75
CA LYS A 133 -14.34 -3.91 6.93
C LYS A 133 -12.85 -3.70 6.65
N ALA A 134 -12.41 -2.46 6.41
CA ALA A 134 -11.04 -2.18 6.03
C ALA A 134 -10.03 -2.51 7.13
N MET A 135 -8.88 -3.04 6.72
CA MET A 135 -7.72 -3.23 7.59
C MET A 135 -7.17 -1.88 8.05
N THR A 136 -6.90 -1.73 9.34
CA THR A 136 -6.32 -0.50 9.87
C THR A 136 -4.79 -0.54 9.83
N VAL A 137 -4.17 0.57 9.43
CA VAL A 137 -2.71 0.75 9.45
C VAL A 137 -2.13 0.48 10.85
N HIS A 138 -2.87 0.85 11.90
CA HIS A 138 -2.45 0.65 13.27
C HIS A 138 -2.27 -0.83 13.65
N ARG A 139 -3.15 -1.73 13.16
CA ARG A 139 -3.00 -3.18 13.40
C ARG A 139 -1.73 -3.72 12.75
N ILE A 140 -1.47 -3.31 11.50
CA ILE A 140 -0.25 -3.70 10.77
C ILE A 140 0.98 -3.14 11.48
N SER A 141 0.97 -1.86 11.83
CA SER A 141 2.09 -1.20 12.49
C SER A 141 2.47 -1.86 13.81
N ARG A 142 1.47 -2.29 14.61
CA ARG A 142 1.74 -3.03 15.85
C ARG A 142 2.36 -4.40 15.60
N LEU A 143 1.89 -5.14 14.60
CA LEU A 143 2.46 -6.43 14.28
C LEU A 143 3.87 -6.30 13.68
N VAL A 144 4.06 -5.33 12.78
CA VAL A 144 5.37 -5.03 12.20
C VAL A 144 6.37 -4.62 13.28
N LYS A 145 5.95 -3.82 14.28
CA LYS A 145 6.80 -3.48 15.43
C LYS A 145 7.24 -4.74 16.17
N ASP A 146 6.31 -5.64 16.52
CA ASP A 146 6.65 -6.89 17.19
C ASP A 146 7.61 -7.74 16.34
N LEU A 147 7.42 -7.80 15.01
CA LEU A 147 8.31 -8.54 14.11
C LEU A 147 9.72 -7.95 14.04
N ILE A 148 9.84 -6.62 14.17
CA ILE A 148 11.14 -5.95 14.28
C ILE A 148 11.79 -6.30 15.63
N ASP A 149 11.04 -6.18 16.72
CA ASP A 149 11.52 -6.50 18.07
C ASP A 149 11.96 -7.99 18.18
N TRP A 150 11.38 -8.88 17.39
CA TRP A 150 11.74 -10.31 17.34
C TRP A 150 12.80 -10.65 16.28
N GLY A 151 13.33 -9.68 15.55
CA GLY A 151 14.40 -9.86 14.58
C GLY A 151 13.98 -10.45 13.21
N PHE A 152 12.68 -10.52 12.92
CA PHE A 152 12.20 -10.96 11.60
C PHE A 152 12.22 -9.86 10.56
N LEU A 153 12.05 -8.61 10.98
CA LEU A 153 12.07 -7.46 10.11
C LEU A 153 13.06 -6.43 10.60
N GLU A 154 13.59 -5.65 9.69
CA GLU A 154 14.28 -4.40 9.95
C GLU A 154 13.49 -3.24 9.35
N ALA A 155 13.61 -2.07 9.96
CA ALA A 155 13.11 -0.85 9.37
C ALA A 155 14.01 0.31 9.79
N PRO A 156 14.46 1.13 8.84
CA PRO A 156 15.20 2.34 9.18
C PRO A 156 14.28 3.27 9.97
N GLU A 157 14.89 4.18 10.70
CA GLU A 157 14.15 5.25 11.37
C GLU A 157 13.35 6.05 10.37
N SER A 158 12.12 6.37 10.76
CA SER A 158 11.22 7.15 9.93
C SER A 158 11.67 8.61 9.95
N GLU A 159 12.17 9.09 8.83
CA GLU A 159 12.61 10.47 8.68
C GLU A 159 11.43 11.44 8.57
N TRP A 160 11.67 12.65 9.05
CA TRP A 160 10.70 13.73 9.03
C TRP A 160 10.90 14.61 7.78
N ASP A 161 9.84 14.84 7.04
CA ASP A 161 9.80 15.80 5.95
C ASP A 161 9.35 17.16 6.52
N ALA A 162 10.32 18.03 6.76
CA ALA A 162 10.07 19.34 7.35
C ALA A 162 9.21 20.25 6.46
N VAL A 163 9.27 20.07 5.13
CA VAL A 163 8.51 20.90 4.17
C VAL A 163 7.02 20.58 4.21
N ASN A 164 6.68 19.29 4.32
CA ASN A 164 5.28 18.84 4.31
C ASN A 164 4.74 18.53 5.72
N GLY A 165 5.52 18.70 6.78
CA GLY A 165 5.11 18.46 8.16
C GLY A 165 4.67 17.02 8.43
N CYS A 166 5.23 16.04 7.74
CA CYS A 166 4.86 14.63 7.90
C CYS A 166 6.03 13.67 7.69
N ARG A 167 5.92 12.47 8.21
CA ARG A 167 6.95 11.45 8.05
C ARG A 167 6.95 10.84 6.64
N PHE A 168 8.13 10.42 6.17
CA PHE A 168 8.23 9.59 4.97
C PHE A 168 7.55 8.22 5.20
N PRO A 169 7.03 7.59 4.12
CA PRO A 169 6.42 6.27 4.22
C PRO A 169 7.40 5.24 4.80
N LYS A 170 6.93 4.46 5.78
CA LYS A 170 7.73 3.41 6.39
C LYS A 170 7.69 2.14 5.54
N HIS A 171 8.87 1.69 5.11
CA HIS A 171 9.09 0.40 4.46
C HIS A 171 9.82 -0.54 5.41
N VAL A 172 9.70 -1.83 5.17
CA VAL A 172 10.35 -2.87 5.97
C VAL A 172 11.30 -3.70 5.12
N ILE A 173 12.32 -4.24 5.74
CA ILE A 173 13.34 -5.11 5.15
C ILE A 173 13.14 -6.50 5.74
N LEU A 174 13.11 -7.53 4.91
CA LEU A 174 13.10 -8.92 5.35
C LEU A 174 14.50 -9.33 5.79
N THR A 175 14.62 -9.82 7.02
CA THR A 175 15.87 -10.43 7.52
C THR A 175 16.01 -11.85 6.98
N GLU A 176 17.19 -12.44 7.16
CA GLU A 176 17.42 -13.85 6.86
C GLU A 176 16.44 -14.76 7.60
N MET A 177 16.10 -14.42 8.85
CA MET A 177 15.13 -15.17 9.63
C MET A 177 13.73 -15.18 9.01
N SER A 178 13.31 -14.06 8.42
CA SER A 178 12.03 -14.00 7.66
C SER A 178 12.02 -14.94 6.46
N TRP A 179 13.13 -15.02 5.73
CA TRP A 179 13.25 -15.92 4.59
C TRP A 179 13.23 -17.40 5.01
N ARG A 180 13.90 -17.75 6.11
CA ARG A 180 13.89 -19.12 6.68
C ARG A 180 12.47 -19.60 7.01
N LEU A 181 11.58 -18.72 7.50
CA LEU A 181 10.18 -19.06 7.76
C LEU A 181 9.42 -19.49 6.51
N THR A 182 9.85 -19.05 5.33
CA THR A 182 9.22 -19.47 4.06
C THR A 182 9.68 -20.84 3.56
N GLY A 183 10.67 -21.45 4.22
CA GLY A 183 11.18 -22.78 3.89
C GLY A 183 11.95 -22.84 2.56
N VAL A 184 12.65 -21.77 2.21
CA VAL A 184 13.55 -21.71 1.04
C VAL A 184 14.95 -22.24 1.40
N ASP A 185 15.68 -22.63 0.38
CA ASP A 185 17.11 -22.94 0.46
C ASP A 185 17.89 -21.62 0.53
N MET A 186 18.49 -21.33 1.66
CA MET A 186 19.13 -20.04 1.91
C MET A 186 20.36 -19.80 1.04
N ASP A 187 21.13 -20.85 0.71
CA ASP A 187 22.32 -20.72 -0.12
C ASP A 187 21.94 -20.38 -1.56
N LYS A 188 20.92 -21.05 -2.10
CA LYS A 188 20.38 -20.74 -3.43
C LYS A 188 19.72 -19.36 -3.46
N LEU A 189 19.05 -18.96 -2.39
CA LEU A 189 18.46 -17.62 -2.28
C LEU A 189 19.56 -16.55 -2.33
N ARG A 190 20.66 -16.72 -1.59
CA ARG A 190 21.80 -15.79 -1.60
C ARG A 190 22.39 -15.64 -2.99
N VAL A 191 22.67 -16.75 -3.67
CA VAL A 191 23.15 -16.70 -5.06
C VAL A 191 22.17 -15.94 -5.96
N GLN A 192 20.88 -16.18 -5.82
CA GLN A 192 19.86 -15.47 -6.59
C GLN A 192 19.81 -13.96 -6.24
N GLN A 193 20.01 -13.59 -4.97
CA GLN A 193 20.10 -12.20 -4.52
C GLN A 193 21.33 -11.51 -5.11
N GLU A 194 22.50 -12.13 -5.04
CA GLU A 194 23.76 -11.62 -5.61
C GLU A 194 23.65 -11.39 -7.11
N MET A 195 23.12 -12.36 -7.87
CA MET A 195 22.87 -12.18 -9.29
C MET A 195 21.94 -11.00 -9.57
N ARG A 196 20.90 -10.82 -8.74
CA ARG A 196 19.97 -9.70 -8.89
C ARG A 196 20.62 -8.37 -8.53
N GLN A 197 21.43 -8.32 -7.48
CA GLN A 197 22.21 -7.14 -7.09
C GLN A 197 23.16 -6.73 -8.19
N GLN A 198 23.93 -7.65 -8.77
CA GLN A 198 24.82 -7.37 -9.89
C GLN A 198 24.06 -6.81 -11.10
N ALA A 199 22.89 -7.38 -11.44
CA ALA A 199 22.06 -6.87 -12.54
C ALA A 199 21.52 -5.45 -12.27
N VAL A 200 21.14 -5.16 -11.04
CA VAL A 200 20.70 -3.81 -10.63
C VAL A 200 21.87 -2.84 -10.62
N ALA A 201 23.02 -3.25 -10.10
CA ALA A 201 24.24 -2.46 -10.06
C ALA A 201 24.73 -2.07 -11.47
N ALA A 202 24.72 -3.02 -12.40
CA ALA A 202 25.11 -2.77 -13.80
C ALA A 202 24.23 -1.72 -14.50
N GLY A 203 22.95 -1.57 -14.04
CA GLY A 203 22.03 -0.57 -14.61
C GLY A 203 21.99 0.78 -13.88
N ILE A 204 22.55 0.88 -12.67
CA ILE A 204 22.37 2.06 -11.80
C ILE A 204 23.70 2.62 -11.30
N LEU A 205 24.70 1.77 -11.05
CA LEU A 205 25.96 2.19 -10.45
C LEU A 205 26.96 2.66 -11.52
N ALA A 206 27.73 3.70 -11.20
CA ALA A 206 28.88 4.08 -11.99
C ALA A 206 30.02 3.04 -11.82
N PRO A 207 30.91 2.90 -12.82
CA PRO A 207 32.06 2.01 -12.70
C PRO A 207 32.89 2.31 -11.45
N GLY A 208 33.13 1.31 -10.61
CA GLY A 208 33.92 1.44 -9.37
C GLY A 208 33.13 1.79 -8.10
N GLU A 209 31.82 1.99 -8.19
CA GLU A 209 30.98 2.13 -7.00
C GLU A 209 30.77 0.78 -6.28
N ASP A 210 30.66 0.86 -4.94
CA ASP A 210 30.48 -0.30 -4.08
C ASP A 210 29.12 -1.00 -4.27
N ILE A 211 29.15 -2.30 -4.53
CA ILE A 211 27.98 -3.18 -4.66
C ILE A 211 27.76 -3.85 -3.31
N SER A 212 27.34 -3.11 -2.32
CA SER A 212 26.92 -3.66 -1.03
C SER A 212 25.42 -3.51 -0.83
N ASP A 213 24.84 -4.38 0.00
CA ASP A 213 23.44 -4.28 0.45
C ASP A 213 23.14 -2.87 0.98
N GLY A 214 24.09 -2.30 1.72
CA GLY A 214 23.97 -0.97 2.31
C GLY A 214 23.88 0.14 1.24
N SER A 215 24.72 0.09 0.21
CA SER A 215 24.73 1.08 -0.87
C SER A 215 23.45 0.99 -1.71
N LEU A 216 23.03 -0.21 -2.08
CA LEU A 216 21.80 -0.44 -2.84
C LEU A 216 20.57 -0.01 -2.05
N ARG A 217 20.48 -0.33 -0.75
CA ARG A 217 19.40 0.09 0.14
C ARG A 217 19.34 1.60 0.28
N ARG A 218 20.48 2.27 0.47
CA ARG A 218 20.57 3.75 0.54
C ARG A 218 20.00 4.40 -0.72
N ARG A 219 20.45 3.98 -1.91
CA ARG A 219 19.91 4.48 -3.19
C ARG A 219 18.44 4.23 -3.36
N TRP A 220 17.95 3.05 -2.94
CA TRP A 220 16.53 2.76 -3.00
C TRP A 220 15.73 3.77 -2.15
N TYR A 221 16.19 4.06 -0.92
CA TYR A 221 15.53 5.04 -0.05
C TYR A 221 15.62 6.46 -0.60
N GLU A 222 16.73 6.87 -1.16
CA GLU A 222 16.89 8.17 -1.82
C GLU A 222 15.90 8.33 -2.99
N ASN A 223 15.82 7.34 -3.87
CA ASN A 223 14.86 7.32 -4.96
C ASN A 223 13.41 7.36 -4.45
N MET A 224 13.09 6.59 -3.42
CA MET A 224 11.76 6.59 -2.80
C MET A 224 11.41 7.97 -2.21
N ARG A 225 12.36 8.66 -1.59
CA ARG A 225 12.17 10.04 -1.11
C ARG A 225 11.85 10.98 -2.26
N VAL A 226 12.66 10.98 -3.30
CA VAL A 226 12.46 11.83 -4.49
C VAL A 226 11.06 11.56 -5.08
N GLN A 227 10.70 10.31 -5.30
CA GLN A 227 9.38 9.93 -5.81
C GLN A 227 8.23 10.37 -4.89
N THR A 228 8.42 10.26 -3.58
CA THR A 228 7.44 10.71 -2.59
C THR A 228 7.24 12.23 -2.67
N LEU A 229 8.32 12.99 -2.76
CA LEU A 229 8.27 14.46 -2.88
C LEU A 229 7.60 14.89 -4.19
N ILE A 230 7.93 14.24 -5.31
CA ILE A 230 7.29 14.50 -6.61
C ILE A 230 5.78 14.25 -6.51
N LYS A 231 5.37 13.10 -5.96
CA LYS A 231 3.93 12.76 -5.78
C LYS A 231 3.22 13.76 -4.85
N ARG A 232 3.85 14.22 -3.77
CA ARG A 232 3.28 15.22 -2.87
C ARG A 232 3.09 16.55 -3.58
N ARG A 233 4.10 17.02 -4.33
CA ARG A 233 4.01 18.25 -5.14
C ARG A 233 2.91 18.16 -6.19
N SER A 234 2.83 17.07 -6.93
CA SER A 234 1.77 16.86 -7.92
C SER A 234 0.38 16.92 -7.28
N ARG A 235 0.18 16.22 -6.18
CA ARG A 235 -1.10 16.26 -5.43
C ARG A 235 -1.43 17.68 -4.93
N ALA A 236 -0.45 18.40 -4.38
CA ALA A 236 -0.67 19.77 -3.91
C ALA A 236 -1.08 20.72 -5.06
N ILE A 237 -0.47 20.55 -6.24
CA ILE A 237 -0.84 21.31 -7.45
C ILE A 237 -2.26 20.95 -7.91
N GLU A 238 -2.60 19.66 -7.92
CA GLU A 238 -3.93 19.17 -8.28
C GLU A 238 -5.00 19.68 -7.31
N GLU A 239 -4.75 19.60 -6.00
CA GLU A 239 -5.65 20.13 -4.96
C GLU A 239 -5.85 21.64 -5.08
N LYS A 240 -4.75 22.39 -5.26
CA LYS A 240 -4.83 23.85 -5.48
C LYS A 240 -5.66 24.19 -6.72
N MET A 241 -5.48 23.43 -7.79
CA MET A 241 -6.23 23.62 -9.01
C MET A 241 -7.70 23.22 -8.83
N LYS A 242 -7.96 22.08 -8.16
CA LYS A 242 -9.33 21.64 -7.83
C LYS A 242 -10.07 22.76 -7.08
N ARG A 243 -9.46 23.34 -6.04
CA ARG A 243 -10.06 24.45 -5.27
C ARG A 243 -10.38 25.65 -6.15
N LYS A 244 -9.44 26.08 -7.02
CA LYS A 244 -9.70 27.17 -7.96
C LYS A 244 -10.87 26.89 -8.90
N LEU A 245 -10.95 25.66 -9.42
CA LEU A 245 -12.04 25.26 -10.31
C LEU A 245 -13.38 25.18 -9.57
N GLN A 246 -13.38 24.82 -8.27
CA GLN A 246 -14.58 24.77 -7.44
C GLN A 246 -15.24 26.14 -7.25
N GLU A 247 -14.46 27.21 -7.27
CA GLU A 247 -14.95 28.59 -7.13
C GLU A 247 -15.62 29.13 -8.40
N LEU A 248 -15.45 28.45 -9.55
CA LEU A 248 -15.95 28.89 -10.84
C LEU A 248 -17.34 28.31 -11.16
N PRO A 249 -18.18 29.00 -11.96
CA PRO A 249 -19.38 28.41 -12.52
C PRO A 249 -19.08 27.16 -13.35
N PHE A 250 -20.06 26.25 -13.48
CA PHE A 250 -19.84 24.96 -14.12
C PHE A 250 -19.32 25.07 -15.57
N ASP A 251 -19.87 25.95 -16.35
CA ASP A 251 -19.49 26.12 -17.76
C ASP A 251 -18.04 26.61 -17.89
N GLU A 252 -17.64 27.56 -17.06
CA GLU A 252 -16.27 28.05 -17.00
C GLU A 252 -15.31 26.96 -16.50
N ARG A 253 -15.71 26.17 -15.52
CA ARG A 253 -15.00 25.02 -15.02
C ARG A 253 -14.77 23.99 -16.12
N LYS A 254 -15.84 23.63 -16.88
CA LYS A 254 -15.76 22.72 -18.03
C LYS A 254 -14.81 23.27 -19.10
N ARG A 255 -14.89 24.56 -19.41
CA ARG A 255 -14.02 25.23 -20.39
C ARG A 255 -12.55 25.13 -19.99
N GLN A 256 -12.20 25.48 -18.75
CA GLN A 256 -10.80 25.42 -18.26
C GLN A 256 -10.24 24.01 -18.23
N VAL A 257 -11.05 23.01 -17.84
CA VAL A 257 -10.64 21.60 -17.91
C VAL A 257 -10.40 21.19 -19.37
N SER A 258 -11.27 21.57 -20.29
CA SER A 258 -11.11 21.28 -21.73
C SER A 258 -9.84 21.90 -22.31
N GLU A 259 -9.58 23.18 -22.05
CA GLU A 259 -8.35 23.86 -22.48
C GLU A 259 -7.08 23.18 -21.93
N ARG A 260 -7.12 22.78 -20.69
CA ARG A 260 -5.99 22.07 -20.08
C ARG A 260 -5.76 20.72 -20.73
N MET A 261 -6.81 19.94 -20.96
CA MET A 261 -6.70 18.65 -21.62
C MET A 261 -6.17 18.81 -23.05
N PHE A 262 -6.66 19.83 -23.76
CA PHE A 262 -6.18 20.19 -25.07
C PHE A 262 -4.66 20.43 -25.07
N ARG A 263 -4.16 21.23 -24.11
CA ARG A 263 -2.73 21.53 -23.96
C ARG A 263 -1.92 20.26 -23.55
N THR A 264 -2.53 19.34 -22.81
CA THR A 264 -1.85 18.12 -22.36
C THR A 264 -1.74 17.10 -23.49
N LEU A 265 -2.76 16.97 -24.32
CA LEU A 265 -2.80 16.04 -25.45
C LEU A 265 -1.94 16.51 -26.62
N LYS A 266 -1.76 17.83 -26.78
CA LYS A 266 -0.95 18.43 -27.87
C LYS A 266 -1.23 17.76 -29.23
N ASP A 267 -0.21 17.17 -29.83
CA ASP A 267 -0.28 16.54 -31.14
C ASP A 267 -1.17 15.29 -31.17
N ASN A 268 -1.32 14.61 -30.04
CA ASN A 268 -2.20 13.44 -29.93
C ASN A 268 -3.70 13.80 -29.93
N ILE A 269 -4.04 15.08 -29.96
CA ILE A 269 -5.44 15.51 -29.99
C ILE A 269 -6.13 15.14 -31.30
N LEU A 270 -5.36 15.06 -32.39
CA LEU A 270 -5.84 14.67 -33.69
C LEU A 270 -6.33 13.22 -33.77
N ASP A 271 -5.93 12.39 -32.81
CA ASP A 271 -6.35 10.99 -32.69
C ASP A 271 -7.76 10.84 -32.08
N TYR A 272 -8.34 11.96 -31.59
CA TYR A 272 -9.64 11.94 -30.93
C TYR A 272 -10.70 12.67 -31.76
N THR A 273 -11.87 12.06 -31.89
CA THR A 273 -13.04 12.77 -32.39
C THR A 273 -13.53 13.76 -31.34
N PRO A 274 -14.28 14.83 -31.74
CA PRO A 274 -14.86 15.80 -30.80
C PRO A 274 -15.69 15.12 -29.69
N ALA A 275 -16.43 14.07 -29.99
CA ALA A 275 -17.24 13.32 -29.04
C ALA A 275 -16.39 12.52 -28.04
N GLU A 276 -15.30 11.94 -28.49
CA GLU A 276 -14.35 11.24 -27.61
C GLU A 276 -13.61 12.21 -26.71
N PHE A 277 -13.18 13.35 -27.23
CA PHE A 277 -12.56 14.39 -26.41
C PHE A 277 -13.53 14.90 -25.34
N GLU A 278 -14.79 15.12 -25.68
CA GLU A 278 -15.80 15.51 -24.70
C GLU A 278 -16.00 14.45 -23.61
N LYS A 279 -16.03 13.18 -23.97
CA LYS A 279 -16.06 12.07 -22.98
C LYS A 279 -14.86 12.11 -22.04
N LEU A 280 -13.67 12.41 -22.55
CA LEU A 280 -12.46 12.56 -21.72
C LEU A 280 -12.59 13.75 -20.77
N VAL A 281 -13.11 14.88 -21.22
CA VAL A 281 -13.37 16.06 -20.36
C VAL A 281 -14.33 15.70 -19.23
N TRP A 282 -15.45 15.04 -19.54
CA TRP A 282 -16.40 14.56 -18.54
C TRP A 282 -15.74 13.59 -17.56
N LYS A 283 -14.97 12.63 -18.04
CA LYS A 283 -14.22 11.69 -17.18
C LYS A 283 -13.30 12.44 -16.22
N GLN A 284 -12.60 13.48 -16.69
CA GLN A 284 -11.72 14.28 -15.86
C GLN A 284 -12.49 15.08 -14.79
N LEU A 285 -13.62 15.68 -15.17
CA LEU A 285 -14.51 16.40 -14.24
C LEU A 285 -15.04 15.47 -13.13
N TYR A 286 -15.47 14.27 -13.48
CA TYR A 286 -15.88 13.26 -12.49
C TYR A 286 -14.74 12.82 -11.58
N GLN A 287 -13.55 12.56 -12.13
CA GLN A 287 -12.37 12.18 -11.34
C GLN A 287 -11.96 13.27 -10.35
N MET A 288 -12.13 14.54 -10.72
CA MET A 288 -11.85 15.68 -9.84
C MET A 288 -13.04 16.02 -8.92
N GLU A 289 -14.13 15.26 -8.96
CA GLU A 289 -15.37 15.53 -8.21
C GLU A 289 -15.93 16.95 -8.43
N LEU A 290 -15.75 17.49 -9.62
CA LEU A 290 -16.18 18.87 -9.96
C LEU A 290 -17.63 18.95 -10.44
N VAL A 291 -18.25 17.82 -10.77
CA VAL A 291 -19.62 17.75 -11.30
C VAL A 291 -20.68 17.94 -10.21
N TYR A 292 -20.38 17.48 -8.99
CA TYR A 292 -21.34 17.45 -7.87
C TYR A 292 -21.33 18.70 -6.98
N LEU A 293 -20.55 19.72 -7.33
CA LEU A 293 -20.34 20.89 -6.48
C LEU A 293 -21.34 22.02 -6.71
N ASP A 294 -22.07 21.98 -7.83
CA ASP A 294 -23.23 22.84 -8.02
C ASP A 294 -24.49 22.00 -7.79
N PRO A 295 -25.18 22.14 -6.65
CA PRO A 295 -26.51 21.60 -6.55
C PRO A 295 -27.33 22.22 -7.67
N PRO A 296 -28.18 21.42 -8.37
CA PRO A 296 -29.07 22.01 -9.38
C PRO A 296 -29.77 23.16 -8.71
N THR A 297 -29.60 24.38 -9.25
CA THR A 297 -30.37 25.53 -8.84
C THR A 297 -31.81 25.12 -8.98
N SER A 298 -32.42 24.78 -7.84
CA SER A 298 -33.84 24.57 -7.80
C SER A 298 -34.47 25.90 -8.24
N HIS A 299 -34.84 26.05 -9.51
CA HIS A 299 -35.83 26.99 -9.90
C HIS A 299 -37.08 26.62 -9.10
N ARG A 300 -37.26 27.28 -7.94
CA ARG A 300 -38.56 27.35 -7.32
C ARG A 300 -39.40 28.17 -8.31
N PRO A 301 -40.44 27.60 -8.91
CA PRO A 301 -41.42 28.42 -9.61
C PRO A 301 -42.07 29.32 -8.54
N HIS A 302 -42.09 30.60 -8.81
CA HIS A 302 -42.87 31.57 -8.05
C HIS A 302 -44.35 31.26 -8.15
#